data_8f68053d72e7a0f82de63328f12ec84e
#
_entry.id   8f68053d72e7a0f82de63328f12ec84e
#
_cell.length_a   1.000
_cell.length_b   1.000
_cell.length_c   1.000
_cell.angle_alpha   90.00
_cell.angle_beta   90.00
_cell.angle_gamma   90.00
#
_symmetry.space_group_name_H-M   'P 1'
#
loop_
_entity.id
_entity.type
_entity.pdbx_description
1 polymer ?
#
loop_
_entity_poly.entity_id
_entity_poly.type
_entity_poly.pdbx_seq_one_letter_code
_entity_poly.pdbx_strand_id
1 'polypeptide(L)'
;VSSNTFGKLLSVTTFGESHGPAIGCVIDGCPPGLALEAGEFRADLERRATGRSRHTSQRREADDIEILSGVYEGVTTGTPIALLIRNTDARSKDYGNILDTFRPGHADYTYLQKYGVRDPRGGGRSSARETTMRVAAGVVAKKWLAERHGVTVRGHVAQIGDVVPRSFDAAAIETSPFFWPDAAQIPELESYMDALRKSGDSVGARVTVVADNVPAGWGEPIYGKLDGELAAAMMSINAVKGVEIGDGFAAVAQRGSQHRDEMSAEGFLSNHAGGILGGIASGQPVVVSMAFKPTSSILIPGRSVDRAGEPTEVVTKGRHDPCVGIRAVPIAEAMLALVLMDQALRHRAQCGDVGAVPPRIPGTLQGTSRD
;
A
#
# COMPACT_ATOMS: atom_id res chain seq x y z
N VAL A 1 4.87 -23.54 -5.91
CA VAL A 1 4.14 -22.39 -6.50
C VAL A 1 4.84 -21.11 -6.08
N SER A 2 5.16 -20.24 -7.03
CA SER A 2 5.77 -18.94 -6.77
C SER A 2 4.70 -17.95 -6.24
N SER A 3 5.08 -17.12 -5.27
CA SER A 3 4.21 -16.08 -4.68
C SER A 3 4.64 -14.66 -5.11
N ASN A 4 5.09 -14.50 -6.37
CA ASN A 4 5.44 -13.20 -6.95
C ASN A 4 4.33 -12.62 -7.86
N THR A 5 3.20 -13.32 -7.97
CA THR A 5 2.01 -12.90 -8.69
C THR A 5 0.86 -12.70 -7.70
N PHE A 6 0.19 -11.58 -7.83
CA PHE A 6 -0.98 -11.16 -7.04
C PHE A 6 -2.21 -11.10 -7.95
N GLY A 7 -3.42 -11.36 -7.40
CA GLY A 7 -4.69 -11.27 -8.12
C GLY A 7 -5.10 -12.56 -8.82
N LYS A 8 -6.27 -12.53 -9.45
CA LYS A 8 -6.88 -13.68 -10.14
C LYS A 8 -7.21 -13.38 -11.61
N LEU A 9 -8.22 -12.55 -11.89
CA LEU A 9 -8.53 -12.07 -13.25
C LEU A 9 -7.66 -10.89 -13.64
N LEU A 10 -7.47 -9.93 -12.73
CA LEU A 10 -6.39 -8.97 -12.85
C LEU A 10 -5.19 -9.52 -12.08
N SER A 11 -4.13 -9.89 -12.75
CA SER A 11 -2.94 -10.40 -12.08
C SER A 11 -1.74 -9.48 -12.31
N VAL A 12 -0.92 -9.33 -11.26
CA VAL A 12 0.29 -8.52 -11.29
C VAL A 12 1.47 -9.35 -10.83
N THR A 13 2.45 -9.56 -11.71
CA THR A 13 3.72 -10.21 -11.37
C THR A 13 4.81 -9.15 -11.29
N THR A 14 5.46 -9.00 -10.12
CA THR A 14 6.58 -8.07 -9.93
C THR A 14 7.92 -8.82 -9.95
N PHE A 15 8.96 -8.19 -10.51
CA PHE A 15 10.31 -8.75 -10.61
C PHE A 15 11.40 -7.69 -10.44
N GLY A 16 12.63 -8.13 -10.33
CA GLY A 16 13.81 -7.27 -10.14
C GLY A 16 14.16 -6.99 -8.68
N GLU A 17 15.41 -6.68 -8.40
CA GLU A 17 15.99 -6.41 -7.09
C GLU A 17 16.37 -4.94 -6.94
N SER A 18 16.44 -4.48 -5.67
CA SER A 18 16.73 -3.09 -5.32
C SER A 18 18.04 -2.56 -5.95
N HIS A 19 19.06 -3.41 -6.09
CA HIS A 19 20.36 -3.08 -6.67
C HIS A 19 20.68 -3.91 -7.93
N GLY A 20 19.65 -4.53 -8.51
CA GLY A 20 19.71 -5.09 -9.86
C GLY A 20 19.62 -4.01 -10.94
N PRO A 21 19.69 -4.38 -12.22
CA PRO A 21 19.68 -3.42 -13.34
C PRO A 21 18.35 -2.68 -13.48
N ALA A 22 17.26 -3.33 -13.11
CA ALA A 22 15.90 -2.78 -13.21
C ALA A 22 14.93 -3.48 -12.25
N ILE A 23 13.78 -2.85 -12.04
CA ILE A 23 12.58 -3.46 -11.47
C ILE A 23 11.46 -3.37 -12.49
N GLY A 24 10.53 -4.31 -12.48
CA GLY A 24 9.42 -4.31 -13.42
C GLY A 24 8.19 -5.05 -12.89
N CYS A 25 7.09 -4.90 -13.62
CA CYS A 25 5.92 -5.74 -13.43
C CYS A 25 5.26 -6.08 -14.77
N VAL A 26 4.51 -7.17 -14.75
CA VAL A 26 3.57 -7.55 -15.80
C VAL A 26 2.19 -7.51 -15.19
N ILE A 27 1.29 -6.75 -15.80
CA ILE A 27 -0.14 -6.66 -15.45
C ILE A 27 -0.90 -7.41 -16.54
N ASP A 28 -1.60 -8.48 -16.16
CA ASP A 28 -2.42 -9.26 -17.07
C ASP A 28 -3.90 -9.19 -16.66
N GLY A 29 -4.81 -9.27 -17.64
CA GLY A 29 -6.24 -9.17 -17.40
C GLY A 29 -6.80 -7.74 -17.39
N CYS A 30 -6.00 -6.71 -17.68
CA CYS A 30 -6.52 -5.35 -17.86
C CYS A 30 -7.39 -5.29 -19.12
N PRO A 31 -8.66 -4.82 -19.02
CA PRO A 31 -9.53 -4.69 -20.19
C PRO A 31 -8.95 -3.76 -21.26
N PRO A 32 -9.24 -3.99 -22.57
CA PRO A 32 -8.81 -3.10 -23.63
C PRO A 32 -9.54 -1.76 -23.61
N GLY A 33 -8.95 -0.75 -24.26
CA GLY A 33 -9.56 0.55 -24.46
C GLY A 33 -9.46 1.52 -23.28
N LEU A 34 -8.59 1.26 -22.31
CA LEU A 34 -8.20 2.25 -21.30
C LEU A 34 -7.08 3.12 -21.88
N ALA A 35 -7.25 4.44 -21.90
CA ALA A 35 -6.16 5.36 -22.25
C ALA A 35 -5.02 5.20 -21.25
N LEU A 36 -3.77 5.06 -21.72
CA LEU A 36 -2.62 4.83 -20.84
C LEU A 36 -1.32 5.31 -21.50
N GLU A 37 -0.70 6.30 -20.86
CA GLU A 37 0.58 6.85 -21.27
C GLU A 37 1.59 6.86 -20.13
N ALA A 38 2.90 6.81 -20.44
CA ALA A 38 3.96 6.75 -19.43
C ALA A 38 3.94 7.96 -18.46
N GLY A 39 3.50 9.12 -18.90
CA GLY A 39 3.40 10.32 -18.07
C GLY A 39 2.39 10.23 -16.93
N GLU A 40 1.37 9.38 -17.07
CA GLU A 40 0.30 9.23 -16.07
C GLU A 40 0.76 8.55 -14.77
N PHE A 41 1.85 7.80 -14.81
CA PHE A 41 2.42 7.14 -13.62
C PHE A 41 3.16 8.10 -12.70
N ARG A 42 3.57 9.26 -13.21
CA ARG A 42 4.49 10.17 -12.51
C ARG A 42 3.94 10.62 -11.16
N ALA A 43 2.71 11.08 -11.10
CA ALA A 43 2.14 11.64 -9.88
C ALA A 43 2.17 10.65 -8.70
N ASP A 44 1.72 9.42 -8.90
CA ASP A 44 1.70 8.40 -7.85
C ASP A 44 3.11 7.91 -7.49
N LEU A 45 4.00 7.77 -8.48
CA LEU A 45 5.38 7.38 -8.25
C LEU A 45 6.15 8.45 -7.47
N GLU A 46 5.94 9.74 -7.75
CA GLU A 46 6.52 10.86 -6.99
C GLU A 46 6.00 10.89 -5.55
N ARG A 47 4.71 10.62 -5.29
CA ARG A 47 4.14 10.50 -3.94
C ARG A 47 4.82 9.39 -3.13
N ARG A 48 5.19 8.29 -3.79
CA ARG A 48 5.91 7.16 -3.17
C ARG A 48 7.42 7.41 -3.07
N ALA A 49 8.02 8.23 -3.94
CA ALA A 49 9.45 8.39 -4.08
C ALA A 49 10.15 8.83 -2.78
N THR A 50 11.43 8.53 -2.70
CA THR A 50 12.35 9.08 -1.68
C THR A 50 12.74 10.52 -2.04
N GLY A 51 13.13 11.31 -1.02
CA GLY A 51 13.60 12.69 -1.26
C GLY A 51 12.47 13.71 -1.47
N ARG A 52 11.20 13.33 -1.33
CA ARG A 52 10.05 14.25 -1.37
C ARG A 52 10.10 15.29 -0.24
N SER A 53 10.62 14.92 0.90
CA SER A 53 10.83 15.82 2.05
C SER A 53 12.17 15.53 2.74
N ARG A 54 12.62 16.47 3.58
CA ARG A 54 13.79 16.26 4.44
C ARG A 54 13.61 15.11 5.45
N HIS A 55 12.38 14.67 5.67
CA HIS A 55 12.00 13.63 6.64
C HIS A 55 11.94 12.22 6.03
N THR A 56 12.18 12.08 4.73
CA THR A 56 12.30 10.78 4.03
C THR A 56 13.73 10.50 3.62
N SER A 57 14.02 9.26 3.20
CA SER A 57 15.33 8.87 2.67
C SER A 57 15.79 9.81 1.56
N GLN A 58 17.08 10.19 1.57
CA GLN A 58 17.67 11.10 0.58
C GLN A 58 18.14 10.39 -0.71
N ARG A 59 17.76 9.13 -0.91
CA ARG A 59 17.97 8.44 -2.19
C ARG A 59 17.15 9.16 -3.27
N ARG A 60 17.76 9.44 -4.42
CA ARG A 60 17.08 10.07 -5.55
C ARG A 60 17.16 9.11 -6.73
N GLU A 61 15.99 8.69 -7.21
CA GLU A 61 15.84 7.92 -8.45
C GLU A 61 14.70 8.56 -9.24
N ALA A 62 14.95 8.83 -10.50
CA ALA A 62 13.88 9.10 -11.45
C ALA A 62 13.17 7.76 -11.66
N ASP A 63 11.92 7.64 -11.19
CA ASP A 63 11.09 6.46 -11.39
C ASP A 63 10.38 6.57 -12.76
N ASP A 64 11.16 6.75 -13.83
CA ASP A 64 10.63 6.84 -15.18
C ASP A 64 10.18 5.47 -15.69
N ILE A 65 8.90 5.38 -16.03
CA ILE A 65 8.27 4.16 -16.54
C ILE A 65 8.53 4.00 -18.04
N GLU A 66 9.01 2.83 -18.41
CA GLU A 66 8.98 2.32 -19.78
C GLU A 66 7.79 1.35 -19.93
N ILE A 67 6.87 1.63 -20.87
CA ILE A 67 5.79 0.69 -21.23
C ILE A 67 6.32 -0.16 -22.39
N LEU A 68 6.48 -1.46 -22.15
CA LEU A 68 7.11 -2.38 -23.11
C LEU A 68 6.10 -3.16 -23.96
N SER A 69 4.86 -3.32 -23.49
CA SER A 69 3.78 -4.05 -24.17
C SER A 69 2.41 -3.69 -23.63
N GLY A 70 1.35 -4.19 -24.28
CA GLY A 70 -0.04 -4.08 -23.81
C GLY A 70 -0.70 -2.74 -24.07
N VAL A 71 -0.02 -1.80 -24.76
CA VAL A 71 -0.56 -0.50 -25.16
C VAL A 71 -0.23 -0.27 -26.64
N TYR A 72 -1.22 0.18 -27.39
CA TYR A 72 -1.07 0.58 -28.80
C TYR A 72 -1.86 1.88 -29.05
N GLU A 73 -1.23 2.85 -29.68
CA GLU A 73 -1.80 4.19 -29.92
C GLU A 73 -2.40 4.85 -28.67
N GLY A 74 -1.72 4.69 -27.51
CA GLY A 74 -2.14 5.29 -26.23
C GLY A 74 -3.30 4.60 -25.52
N VAL A 75 -3.72 3.39 -25.97
CA VAL A 75 -4.80 2.64 -25.30
C VAL A 75 -4.37 1.20 -25.02
N THR A 76 -4.89 0.61 -23.93
CA THR A 76 -4.65 -0.79 -23.58
C THR A 76 -5.25 -1.73 -24.63
N THR A 77 -4.55 -2.81 -24.95
CA THR A 77 -4.94 -3.78 -25.97
C THR A 77 -5.69 -5.01 -25.43
N GLY A 78 -5.71 -5.18 -24.09
CA GLY A 78 -6.22 -6.40 -23.45
C GLY A 78 -5.17 -7.52 -23.35
N THR A 79 -3.95 -7.29 -23.85
CA THR A 79 -2.80 -8.20 -23.68
C THR A 79 -1.93 -7.73 -22.51
N PRO A 80 -0.97 -8.55 -22.01
CA PRO A 80 -0.18 -8.18 -20.85
C PRO A 80 0.55 -6.84 -21.00
N ILE A 81 0.37 -5.96 -20.01
CA ILE A 81 1.08 -4.67 -19.91
C ILE A 81 2.37 -4.92 -19.14
N ALA A 82 3.51 -4.76 -19.80
CA ALA A 82 4.81 -4.85 -19.16
C ALA A 82 5.38 -3.45 -18.89
N LEU A 83 5.70 -3.20 -17.61
CA LEU A 83 6.27 -1.94 -17.12
C LEU A 83 7.67 -2.18 -16.58
N LEU A 84 8.60 -1.28 -16.89
CA LEU A 84 9.99 -1.34 -16.45
C LEU A 84 10.47 0.01 -15.92
N ILE A 85 11.27 -0.02 -14.84
CA ILE A 85 12.04 1.13 -14.33
C ILE A 85 13.50 0.70 -14.17
N ARG A 86 14.42 1.46 -14.74
CA ARG A 86 15.86 1.21 -14.60
C ARG A 86 16.36 1.76 -13.27
N ASN A 87 17.19 0.99 -12.57
CA ASN A 87 17.83 1.43 -11.34
C ASN A 87 19.09 2.26 -11.68
N THR A 88 19.11 3.53 -11.27
CA THR A 88 20.20 4.47 -11.61
C THR A 88 21.06 4.87 -10.40
N ASP A 89 20.54 4.85 -9.17
CA ASP A 89 21.26 5.21 -7.90
C ASP A 89 21.47 3.99 -7.00
N ALA A 90 22.03 2.90 -7.53
CA ALA A 90 22.34 1.69 -6.78
C ALA A 90 23.77 1.77 -6.20
N ARG A 91 23.91 2.14 -4.91
CA ARG A 91 25.20 2.24 -4.20
C ARG A 91 25.48 0.97 -3.41
N SER A 92 25.96 -0.07 -4.06
CA SER A 92 26.26 -1.37 -3.42
C SER A 92 27.34 -1.29 -2.32
N LYS A 93 28.22 -0.28 -2.35
CA LYS A 93 29.26 -0.05 -1.33
C LYS A 93 28.72 0.29 0.06
N ASP A 94 27.48 0.80 0.15
CA ASP A 94 26.84 1.17 1.42
C ASP A 94 26.48 -0.05 2.31
N TYR A 95 26.58 -1.27 1.77
CA TYR A 95 26.17 -2.51 2.45
C TYR A 95 27.33 -3.47 2.78
N GLY A 96 28.60 -3.01 2.64
CA GLY A 96 29.77 -3.85 2.87
C GLY A 96 29.87 -4.42 4.29
N ASN A 97 29.37 -3.69 5.29
CA ASN A 97 29.41 -4.07 6.70
C ASN A 97 28.32 -5.09 7.11
N ILE A 98 27.39 -5.48 6.19
CA ILE A 98 26.32 -6.41 6.48
C ILE A 98 26.33 -7.63 5.53
N LEU A 99 27.42 -7.84 4.80
CA LEU A 99 27.55 -8.96 3.86
C LEU A 99 27.38 -10.31 4.55
N ASP A 100 28.05 -10.48 5.69
CA ASP A 100 28.12 -11.73 6.43
C ASP A 100 27.31 -11.73 7.74
N THR A 101 26.57 -10.68 8.02
CA THR A 101 25.77 -10.54 9.23
C THR A 101 24.27 -10.44 8.93
N PHE A 102 23.42 -10.64 9.93
CA PHE A 102 21.97 -10.51 9.81
C PHE A 102 21.49 -9.27 10.57
N ARG A 103 20.78 -8.38 9.89
CA ARG A 103 20.15 -7.24 10.56
C ARG A 103 18.99 -7.71 11.43
N PRO A 104 18.97 -7.37 12.72
CA PRO A 104 17.84 -7.68 13.61
C PRO A 104 16.53 -7.11 13.05
N GLY A 105 15.47 -7.91 13.04
CA GLY A 105 14.16 -7.48 12.55
C GLY A 105 14.04 -7.27 11.03
N HIS A 106 15.11 -7.58 10.26
CA HIS A 106 15.09 -7.56 8.79
C HIS A 106 14.97 -8.99 8.22
N ALA A 107 14.65 -9.10 6.93
CA ALA A 107 14.44 -10.39 6.26
C ALA A 107 15.75 -11.14 5.89
N ASP A 108 16.91 -10.66 6.27
CA ASP A 108 18.21 -11.21 5.89
C ASP A 108 18.34 -12.70 6.24
N TYR A 109 18.05 -13.06 7.50
CA TYR A 109 18.09 -14.42 7.99
C TYR A 109 17.07 -15.32 7.31
N THR A 110 15.82 -14.87 7.22
CA THR A 110 14.73 -15.70 6.67
C THR A 110 14.89 -15.95 5.18
N TYR A 111 15.44 -15.01 4.41
CA TYR A 111 15.77 -15.23 2.99
C TYR A 111 16.88 -16.27 2.81
N LEU A 112 17.94 -16.18 3.62
CA LEU A 112 19.02 -17.17 3.58
C LEU A 112 18.49 -18.57 3.93
N GLN A 113 17.66 -18.70 4.99
CA GLN A 113 17.09 -19.98 5.40
C GLN A 113 16.15 -20.56 4.33
N LYS A 114 15.39 -19.72 3.65
CA LYS A 114 14.42 -20.17 2.66
C LYS A 114 15.07 -20.54 1.32
N TYR A 115 15.99 -19.72 0.84
CA TYR A 115 16.51 -19.84 -0.52
C TYR A 115 17.96 -20.35 -0.58
N GLY A 116 18.65 -20.48 0.55
CA GLY A 116 20.07 -20.87 0.62
C GLY A 116 21.03 -19.79 0.09
N VAL A 117 20.50 -18.73 -0.52
CA VAL A 117 21.24 -17.61 -1.09
C VAL A 117 20.52 -16.30 -0.78
N ARG A 118 21.31 -15.24 -0.57
CA ARG A 118 20.81 -13.89 -0.30
C ARG A 118 21.64 -12.89 -1.08
N ASP A 119 21.00 -11.93 -1.77
CA ASP A 119 21.66 -10.72 -2.25
C ASP A 119 21.74 -9.73 -1.06
N PRO A 120 22.92 -9.42 -0.54
CA PRO A 120 23.07 -8.49 0.58
C PRO A 120 22.90 -7.01 0.16
N ARG A 121 22.97 -6.72 -1.15
CA ARG A 121 22.90 -5.35 -1.65
C ARG A 121 21.48 -4.80 -1.54
N GLY A 122 21.26 -3.88 -0.62
CA GLY A 122 19.96 -3.24 -0.39
C GLY A 122 18.80 -4.15 0.01
N GLY A 123 19.08 -5.45 0.30
CA GLY A 123 18.07 -6.43 0.67
C GLY A 123 17.35 -7.11 -0.50
N GLY A 124 17.80 -6.92 -1.74
CA GLY A 124 17.24 -7.59 -2.94
C GLY A 124 15.72 -7.38 -3.07
N ARG A 125 14.96 -8.48 -3.18
CA ARG A 125 13.49 -8.49 -3.23
C ARG A 125 12.80 -8.12 -1.91
N SER A 126 13.47 -8.21 -0.75
CA SER A 126 12.92 -7.77 0.53
C SER A 126 12.93 -6.25 0.73
N SER A 127 13.57 -5.53 -0.18
CA SER A 127 13.62 -4.08 -0.17
C SER A 127 12.26 -3.47 -0.55
N ALA A 128 11.89 -2.37 0.12
CA ALA A 128 10.70 -1.60 -0.24
C ALA A 128 10.76 -0.98 -1.67
N ARG A 129 11.90 -1.07 -2.37
CA ARG A 129 12.03 -0.64 -3.78
C ARG A 129 11.06 -1.38 -4.71
N GLU A 130 10.77 -2.66 -4.45
CA GLU A 130 9.82 -3.45 -5.25
C GLU A 130 8.40 -2.85 -5.26
N THR A 131 8.01 -2.14 -4.19
CA THR A 131 6.69 -1.52 -4.09
C THR A 131 6.45 -0.40 -5.11
N THR A 132 7.48 0.12 -5.75
CA THR A 132 7.37 1.05 -6.88
C THR A 132 6.53 0.44 -8.00
N MET A 133 6.74 -0.85 -8.28
CA MET A 133 6.00 -1.55 -9.32
C MET A 133 4.56 -1.87 -8.91
N ARG A 134 4.28 -2.02 -7.60
CA ARG A 134 2.89 -2.11 -7.10
C ARG A 134 2.15 -0.79 -7.30
N VAL A 135 2.81 0.34 -7.02
CA VAL A 135 2.22 1.67 -7.26
C VAL A 135 1.98 1.87 -8.75
N ALA A 136 2.93 1.52 -9.61
CA ALA A 136 2.74 1.58 -11.05
C ALA A 136 1.53 0.75 -11.52
N ALA A 137 1.42 -0.52 -11.08
CA ALA A 137 0.25 -1.34 -11.38
C ALA A 137 -1.05 -0.74 -10.82
N GLY A 138 -0.98 -0.14 -9.62
CA GLY A 138 -2.09 0.56 -8.98
C GLY A 138 -2.62 1.76 -9.76
N VAL A 139 -1.77 2.48 -10.51
CA VAL A 139 -2.20 3.58 -11.40
C VAL A 139 -3.20 3.07 -12.43
N VAL A 140 -2.90 1.94 -13.08
CA VAL A 140 -3.80 1.31 -14.07
C VAL A 140 -5.14 0.95 -13.42
N ALA A 141 -5.10 0.34 -12.23
CA ALA A 141 -6.31 -0.04 -11.51
C ALA A 141 -7.12 1.17 -11.05
N LYS A 142 -6.51 2.19 -10.44
CA LYS A 142 -7.19 3.42 -10.01
C LYS A 142 -7.86 4.13 -11.18
N LYS A 143 -7.16 4.24 -12.30
CA LYS A 143 -7.71 4.88 -13.50
C LYS A 143 -8.92 4.12 -14.04
N TRP A 144 -8.80 2.80 -14.20
CA TRP A 144 -9.90 1.98 -14.68
C TRP A 144 -11.13 2.05 -13.76
N LEU A 145 -10.90 1.97 -12.45
CA LEU A 145 -11.97 2.07 -11.44
C LEU A 145 -12.67 3.42 -11.47
N ALA A 146 -11.90 4.52 -11.60
CA ALA A 146 -12.46 5.87 -11.67
C ALA A 146 -13.29 6.07 -12.95
N GLU A 147 -12.76 5.70 -14.12
CA GLU A 147 -13.44 5.90 -15.41
C GLU A 147 -14.66 5.00 -15.58
N ARG A 148 -14.63 3.77 -15.07
CA ARG A 148 -15.71 2.78 -15.32
C ARG A 148 -16.76 2.75 -14.22
N HIS A 149 -16.40 3.12 -12.99
CA HIS A 149 -17.28 2.98 -11.82
C HIS A 149 -17.35 4.22 -10.93
N GLY A 150 -16.54 5.25 -11.20
CA GLY A 150 -16.48 6.44 -10.35
C GLY A 150 -15.83 6.19 -8.99
N VAL A 151 -15.17 5.03 -8.81
CA VAL A 151 -14.49 4.69 -7.55
C VAL A 151 -13.26 5.55 -7.41
N THR A 152 -13.10 6.18 -6.25
CA THR A 152 -11.90 6.94 -5.87
C THR A 152 -11.22 6.30 -4.69
N VAL A 153 -9.88 6.33 -4.68
CA VAL A 153 -9.06 5.75 -3.61
C VAL A 153 -8.15 6.81 -3.05
N ARG A 154 -8.15 6.98 -1.74
CA ARG A 154 -7.30 7.93 -1.03
C ARG A 154 -6.78 7.31 0.26
N GLY A 155 -5.59 7.76 0.68
CA GLY A 155 -4.96 7.29 1.91
C GLY A 155 -4.37 8.43 2.70
N HIS A 156 -4.18 8.20 3.99
CA HIS A 156 -3.53 9.13 4.90
C HIS A 156 -2.78 8.39 6.01
N VAL A 157 -1.88 9.09 6.67
CA VAL A 157 -1.26 8.61 7.90
C VAL A 157 -2.17 8.98 9.06
N ALA A 158 -2.67 7.97 9.77
CA ALA A 158 -3.61 8.10 10.87
C ALA A 158 -2.92 8.12 12.26
N GLN A 159 -1.62 7.77 12.33
CA GLN A 159 -0.82 7.83 13.56
C GLN A 159 0.66 7.71 13.22
N ILE A 160 1.53 8.45 13.92
CA ILE A 160 2.99 8.29 13.92
C ILE A 160 3.45 8.19 15.38
N GLY A 161 3.99 7.03 15.79
CA GLY A 161 4.30 6.76 17.19
C GLY A 161 3.08 6.96 18.07
N ASP A 162 3.16 7.87 19.03
CA ASP A 162 2.06 8.20 19.94
C ASP A 162 1.22 9.41 19.45
N VAL A 163 1.61 10.04 18.34
CA VAL A 163 0.91 11.19 17.78
C VAL A 163 -0.25 10.74 16.90
N VAL A 164 -1.45 11.24 17.21
CA VAL A 164 -2.67 11.04 16.41
C VAL A 164 -3.21 12.39 15.94
N PRO A 165 -3.92 12.47 14.79
CA PRO A 165 -4.56 13.71 14.35
C PRO A 165 -5.58 14.21 15.38
N ARG A 166 -5.59 15.52 15.62
CA ARG A 166 -6.60 16.19 16.48
C ARG A 166 -7.81 16.67 15.67
N SER A 167 -7.61 16.85 14.37
CA SER A 167 -8.65 17.20 13.41
C SER A 167 -8.42 16.45 12.09
N PHE A 168 -9.46 16.41 11.26
CA PHE A 168 -9.38 15.76 9.95
C PHE A 168 -9.79 16.74 8.85
N ASP A 169 -8.84 17.07 7.98
CA ASP A 169 -9.06 17.82 6.75
C ASP A 169 -8.47 17.04 5.57
N ALA A 170 -9.32 16.53 4.70
CA ALA A 170 -8.91 15.78 3.53
C ALA A 170 -8.02 16.61 2.58
N ALA A 171 -8.24 17.92 2.48
CA ALA A 171 -7.44 18.81 1.63
C ALA A 171 -6.00 18.98 2.17
N ALA A 172 -5.80 18.87 3.49
CA ALA A 172 -4.48 18.98 4.09
C ALA A 172 -3.58 17.79 3.76
N ILE A 173 -4.15 16.60 3.48
CA ILE A 173 -3.39 15.34 3.28
C ILE A 173 -2.39 15.48 2.12
N GLU A 174 -2.83 15.96 0.97
CA GLU A 174 -1.98 16.01 -0.25
C GLU A 174 -0.89 17.08 -0.16
N THR A 175 -1.12 18.14 0.58
CA THR A 175 -0.14 19.21 0.80
C THR A 175 0.83 18.92 1.95
N SER A 176 0.47 17.97 2.83
CA SER A 176 1.30 17.55 3.96
C SER A 176 2.51 16.74 3.52
N PRO A 177 3.72 17.00 4.05
CA PRO A 177 4.88 16.16 3.81
C PRO A 177 4.76 14.75 4.41
N PHE A 178 3.75 14.53 5.27
CA PHE A 178 3.48 13.29 6.00
C PHE A 178 2.19 12.59 5.59
N PHE A 179 1.45 13.10 4.59
CA PHE A 179 0.05 12.67 4.32
C PHE A 179 -0.83 12.75 5.57
N TRP A 180 -0.64 13.80 6.36
CA TRP A 180 -1.28 14.01 7.64
C TRP A 180 -2.51 14.91 7.50
N PRO A 181 -3.66 14.54 8.08
CA PRO A 181 -4.91 15.27 7.86
C PRO A 181 -5.07 16.53 8.75
N ASP A 182 -4.14 16.81 9.67
CA ASP A 182 -4.18 17.97 10.55
C ASP A 182 -2.99 18.92 10.28
N ALA A 183 -3.22 19.95 9.50
CA ALA A 183 -2.18 20.90 9.10
C ALA A 183 -1.54 21.63 10.31
N ALA A 184 -2.28 21.83 11.39
CA ALA A 184 -1.78 22.53 12.58
C ALA A 184 -0.73 21.69 13.36
N GLN A 185 -0.73 20.38 13.20
CA GLN A 185 0.24 19.49 13.84
C GLN A 185 1.54 19.29 13.04
N ILE A 186 1.66 19.81 11.83
CA ILE A 186 2.88 19.59 11.00
C ILE A 186 4.16 20.02 11.72
N PRO A 187 4.25 21.18 12.40
CA PRO A 187 5.48 21.55 13.15
C PRO A 187 5.84 20.57 14.28
N GLU A 188 4.84 19.99 14.96
CA GLU A 188 5.03 18.98 15.99
C GLU A 188 5.65 17.71 15.39
N LEU A 189 5.08 17.23 14.28
CA LEU A 189 5.61 16.06 13.57
C LEU A 189 7.01 16.28 13.01
N GLU A 190 7.30 17.45 12.46
CA GLU A 190 8.64 17.81 11.99
C GLU A 190 9.66 17.73 13.12
N SER A 191 9.34 18.31 14.28
CA SER A 191 10.19 18.26 15.47
C SER A 191 10.41 16.83 15.95
N TYR A 192 9.37 16.01 15.96
CA TYR A 192 9.44 14.60 16.33
C TYR A 192 10.32 13.79 15.37
N MET A 193 10.17 13.98 14.06
CA MET A 193 10.98 13.31 13.05
C MET A 193 12.44 13.74 13.08
N ASP A 194 12.73 15.02 13.36
CA ASP A 194 14.09 15.53 13.52
C ASP A 194 14.76 14.94 14.77
N ALA A 195 14.03 14.76 15.88
CA ALA A 195 14.52 14.08 17.08
C ALA A 195 14.87 12.61 16.81
N LEU A 196 14.01 11.87 16.11
CA LEU A 196 14.27 10.48 15.69
C LEU A 196 15.51 10.38 14.80
N ARG A 197 15.66 11.28 13.84
CA ARG A 197 16.86 11.30 12.99
C ARG A 197 18.12 11.57 13.79
N LYS A 198 18.07 12.50 14.75
CA LYS A 198 19.20 12.85 15.60
C LYS A 198 19.59 11.69 16.53
N SER A 199 18.64 10.94 17.05
CA SER A 199 18.90 9.74 17.86
C SER A 199 19.34 8.53 17.03
N GLY A 200 19.15 8.56 15.71
CA GLY A 200 19.43 7.43 14.82
C GLY A 200 18.42 6.29 14.93
N ASP A 201 17.20 6.57 15.42
CA ASP A 201 16.14 5.61 15.66
C ASP A 201 14.99 5.73 14.62
N SER A 202 13.96 4.94 14.78
CA SER A 202 12.79 4.88 13.91
C SER A 202 11.50 4.69 14.70
N VAL A 203 10.39 4.96 14.04
CA VAL A 203 9.05 4.85 14.64
C VAL A 203 8.08 4.18 13.67
N GLY A 204 7.06 3.53 14.23
CA GLY A 204 5.95 2.95 13.48
C GLY A 204 4.88 3.98 13.10
N ALA A 205 3.95 3.54 12.25
CA ALA A 205 2.81 4.36 11.86
C ALA A 205 1.55 3.50 11.66
N ARG A 206 0.39 4.16 11.77
CA ARG A 206 -0.88 3.65 11.24
C ARG A 206 -1.20 4.41 9.95
N VAL A 207 -1.52 3.67 8.91
CA VAL A 207 -1.98 4.21 7.62
C VAL A 207 -3.41 3.72 7.40
N THR A 208 -4.29 4.62 6.99
CA THR A 208 -5.66 4.30 6.60
C THR A 208 -5.86 4.63 5.13
N VAL A 209 -6.51 3.73 4.40
CA VAL A 209 -6.93 3.92 3.01
C VAL A 209 -8.42 3.72 2.89
N VAL A 210 -9.04 4.54 2.06
CA VAL A 210 -10.49 4.56 1.84
C VAL A 210 -10.76 4.51 0.34
N ALA A 211 -11.70 3.64 -0.05
CA ALA A 211 -12.26 3.67 -1.40
C ALA A 211 -13.73 4.10 -1.32
N ASP A 212 -14.04 5.21 -1.97
CA ASP A 212 -15.41 5.72 -2.07
C ASP A 212 -16.07 5.23 -3.36
N ASN A 213 -17.42 5.21 -3.37
CA ASN A 213 -18.24 4.82 -4.51
C ASN A 213 -18.02 3.36 -4.98
N VAL A 214 -17.55 2.48 -4.11
CA VAL A 214 -17.43 1.06 -4.43
C VAL A 214 -18.84 0.50 -4.60
N PRO A 215 -19.19 -0.09 -5.79
CA PRO A 215 -20.51 -0.67 -5.99
C PRO A 215 -20.80 -1.79 -5.00
N ALA A 216 -22.03 -1.82 -4.48
CA ALA A 216 -22.51 -2.96 -3.70
C ALA A 216 -22.47 -4.23 -4.54
N GLY A 217 -22.05 -5.34 -3.94
CA GLY A 217 -22.02 -6.64 -4.59
C GLY A 217 -20.63 -7.14 -4.99
N TRP A 218 -19.56 -6.32 -4.92
CA TRP A 218 -18.20 -6.79 -5.19
C TRP A 218 -17.66 -7.58 -3.99
N GLY A 219 -17.17 -8.77 -4.22
CA GLY A 219 -16.66 -9.67 -3.18
C GLY A 219 -17.30 -11.04 -3.22
N GLU A 220 -16.92 -11.92 -2.29
CA GLU A 220 -17.35 -13.31 -2.23
C GLU A 220 -17.82 -13.67 -0.81
N PRO A 221 -18.77 -14.63 -0.67
CA PRO A 221 -19.38 -14.90 0.64
C PRO A 221 -18.53 -15.78 1.57
N ILE A 222 -17.62 -16.63 1.06
CA ILE A 222 -16.88 -17.63 1.85
C ILE A 222 -15.38 -17.53 1.59
N TYR A 223 -14.94 -17.97 0.41
CA TYR A 223 -13.56 -17.89 -0.03
C TYR A 223 -13.36 -16.72 -0.99
N GLY A 224 -12.29 -15.96 -0.82
CA GLY A 224 -12.07 -14.75 -1.60
C GLY A 224 -12.94 -13.57 -1.16
N LYS A 225 -13.39 -13.58 0.11
CA LYS A 225 -14.04 -12.41 0.73
C LYS A 225 -13.25 -11.15 0.48
N LEU A 226 -13.91 -10.03 0.21
CA LEU A 226 -13.25 -8.75 -0.05
C LEU A 226 -12.36 -8.31 1.12
N ASP A 227 -12.84 -8.41 2.36
CA ASP A 227 -12.06 -8.13 3.57
C ASP A 227 -10.84 -9.04 3.71
N GLY A 228 -11.00 -10.34 3.44
CA GLY A 228 -9.91 -11.31 3.47
C GLY A 228 -8.84 -11.04 2.40
N GLU A 229 -9.22 -10.73 1.16
CA GLU A 229 -8.29 -10.39 0.09
C GLU A 229 -7.60 -9.04 0.33
N LEU A 230 -8.32 -8.05 0.86
CA LEU A 230 -7.74 -6.78 1.29
C LEU A 230 -6.72 -6.98 2.42
N ALA A 231 -7.07 -7.76 3.44
CA ALA A 231 -6.15 -8.06 4.54
C ALA A 231 -4.86 -8.76 4.04
N ALA A 232 -4.99 -9.73 3.15
CA ALA A 232 -3.84 -10.43 2.53
C ALA A 232 -2.99 -9.48 1.69
N ALA A 233 -3.62 -8.63 0.88
CA ALA A 233 -2.94 -7.64 0.04
C ALA A 233 -2.15 -6.63 0.88
N MET A 234 -2.78 -6.06 1.91
CA MET A 234 -2.15 -5.08 2.81
C MET A 234 -1.04 -5.73 3.66
N MET A 235 -1.25 -6.95 4.16
CA MET A 235 -0.22 -7.69 4.92
C MET A 235 1.01 -8.02 4.06
N SER A 236 0.88 -8.07 2.74
CA SER A 236 2.00 -8.26 1.82
C SER A 236 2.92 -7.05 1.69
N ILE A 237 2.49 -5.87 2.14
CA ILE A 237 3.31 -4.64 2.12
C ILE A 237 4.42 -4.77 3.16
N ASN A 238 5.65 -4.37 2.78
CA ASN A 238 6.80 -4.40 3.69
C ASN A 238 6.50 -3.65 4.99
N ALA A 239 6.91 -4.21 6.12
CA ALA A 239 6.76 -3.69 7.48
C ALA A 239 5.33 -3.71 8.05
N VAL A 240 4.29 -4.10 7.32
CA VAL A 240 2.96 -4.27 7.89
C VAL A 240 2.95 -5.42 8.90
N LYS A 241 2.29 -5.21 10.05
CA LYS A 241 2.15 -6.15 11.16
C LYS A 241 0.72 -6.35 11.63
N GLY A 242 -0.20 -5.52 11.16
CA GLY A 242 -1.63 -5.64 11.46
C GLY A 242 -2.44 -4.97 10.37
N VAL A 243 -3.65 -5.49 10.14
CA VAL A 243 -4.65 -4.94 9.23
C VAL A 243 -5.99 -4.95 9.94
N GLU A 244 -6.74 -3.87 9.80
CA GLU A 244 -8.09 -3.71 10.33
C GLU A 244 -9.03 -3.26 9.21
N ILE A 245 -10.24 -3.81 9.21
CA ILE A 245 -11.33 -3.43 8.32
C ILE A 245 -12.39 -2.70 9.17
N GLY A 246 -12.79 -1.50 8.77
CA GLY A 246 -13.70 -0.68 9.56
C GLY A 246 -13.17 -0.41 10.96
N ASP A 247 -13.98 -0.68 12.00
CA ASP A 247 -13.60 -0.49 13.40
C ASP A 247 -12.54 -1.51 13.90
N GLY A 248 -12.30 -2.58 13.13
CA GLY A 248 -11.24 -3.54 13.41
C GLY A 248 -11.30 -4.08 14.86
N PHE A 249 -10.19 -3.99 15.60
CA PHE A 249 -10.12 -4.47 16.98
C PHE A 249 -10.97 -3.67 17.97
N ALA A 250 -11.37 -2.43 17.65
CA ALA A 250 -12.28 -1.66 18.51
C ALA A 250 -13.68 -2.30 18.61
N ALA A 251 -14.07 -3.09 17.61
CA ALA A 251 -15.34 -3.83 17.63
C ALA A 251 -15.49 -4.79 18.81
N VAL A 252 -14.37 -5.28 19.38
CA VAL A 252 -14.39 -6.21 20.54
C VAL A 252 -15.04 -5.58 21.77
N ALA A 253 -14.91 -4.26 21.96
CA ALA A 253 -15.50 -3.53 23.09
C ALA A 253 -16.96 -3.10 22.84
N GLN A 254 -17.47 -3.26 21.62
CA GLN A 254 -18.80 -2.84 21.22
C GLN A 254 -19.85 -3.94 21.47
N ARG A 255 -21.05 -3.53 21.81
CA ARG A 255 -22.21 -4.42 21.81
C ARG A 255 -22.79 -4.53 20.40
N GLY A 256 -23.49 -5.61 20.06
CA GLY A 256 -24.12 -5.79 18.75
C GLY A 256 -25.04 -4.64 18.34
N SER A 257 -25.76 -4.03 19.29
CA SER A 257 -26.60 -2.85 19.05
C SER A 257 -25.81 -1.57 18.74
N GLN A 258 -24.52 -1.52 19.08
CA GLN A 258 -23.63 -0.39 18.78
C GLN A 258 -22.86 -0.58 17.47
N HIS A 259 -22.50 -1.86 17.17
CA HIS A 259 -21.69 -2.18 16.01
C HIS A 259 -22.49 -2.33 14.71
N ARG A 260 -23.77 -2.70 14.78
CA ARG A 260 -24.59 -2.91 13.59
C ARG A 260 -24.73 -1.62 12.80
N ASP A 261 -24.49 -1.69 11.51
CA ASP A 261 -24.70 -0.58 10.58
C ASP A 261 -26.17 -0.54 10.18
N GLU A 262 -26.96 0.28 10.88
CA GLU A 262 -28.39 0.44 10.60
C GLU A 262 -28.60 1.15 9.27
N MET A 263 -29.73 0.86 8.62
CA MET A 263 -30.07 1.39 7.30
C MET A 263 -31.41 2.15 7.35
N SER A 264 -31.48 3.22 6.58
CA SER A 264 -32.71 3.91 6.21
C SER A 264 -32.89 3.93 4.70
N ALA A 265 -33.97 4.47 4.22
CA ALA A 265 -34.16 4.68 2.77
C ALA A 265 -33.16 5.69 2.18
N GLU A 266 -32.63 6.59 3.02
CA GLU A 266 -31.69 7.63 2.66
C GLU A 266 -30.22 7.20 2.71
N GLY A 267 -29.93 6.04 3.35
CA GLY A 267 -28.58 5.50 3.43
C GLY A 267 -28.27 4.76 4.73
N PHE A 268 -27.04 4.32 4.86
CA PHE A 268 -26.51 3.72 6.07
C PHE A 268 -26.25 4.78 7.15
N LEU A 269 -26.57 4.46 8.41
CA LEU A 269 -26.45 5.38 9.55
C LEU A 269 -25.04 5.36 10.19
N SER A 270 -24.27 4.30 9.93
CA SER A 270 -22.88 4.12 10.39
C SER A 270 -22.12 3.24 9.41
N ASN A 271 -20.81 3.09 9.60
CA ASN A 271 -19.93 2.24 8.77
C ASN A 271 -18.89 1.52 9.63
N HIS A 272 -19.34 0.84 10.69
CA HIS A 272 -18.47 0.09 11.60
C HIS A 272 -17.81 -1.11 10.92
N ALA A 273 -18.54 -1.75 9.99
CA ALA A 273 -18.04 -2.86 9.19
C ALA A 273 -17.05 -2.44 8.07
N GLY A 274 -16.81 -1.13 7.88
CA GLY A 274 -15.86 -0.64 6.89
C GLY A 274 -16.27 -0.93 5.45
N GLY A 275 -17.57 -0.90 5.13
CA GLY A 275 -18.11 -1.05 3.78
C GLY A 275 -18.23 -2.48 3.29
N ILE A 276 -18.02 -3.48 4.15
CA ILE A 276 -18.01 -4.90 3.78
C ILE A 276 -18.89 -5.70 4.72
N LEU A 277 -19.91 -6.36 4.20
CA LEU A 277 -20.84 -7.22 4.94
C LEU A 277 -20.80 -8.63 4.36
N GLY A 278 -20.49 -9.62 5.18
CA GLY A 278 -20.41 -11.02 4.73
C GLY A 278 -19.33 -11.28 3.67
N GLY A 279 -18.30 -10.41 3.57
CA GLY A 279 -17.24 -10.50 2.56
C GLY A 279 -17.56 -9.80 1.24
N ILE A 280 -18.68 -9.08 1.17
CA ILE A 280 -19.20 -8.40 -0.03
C ILE A 280 -19.36 -6.91 0.26
N ALA A 281 -18.99 -6.07 -0.70
CA ALA A 281 -19.12 -4.62 -0.58
C ALA A 281 -20.60 -4.22 -0.40
N SER A 282 -20.87 -3.34 0.56
CA SER A 282 -22.22 -2.85 0.88
C SER A 282 -22.65 -1.63 0.05
N GLY A 283 -21.73 -1.02 -0.67
CA GLY A 283 -21.91 0.29 -1.30
C GLY A 283 -21.42 1.47 -0.45
N GLN A 284 -21.05 1.21 0.81
CA GLN A 284 -20.43 2.20 1.69
C GLN A 284 -18.92 2.35 1.37
N PRO A 285 -18.27 3.41 1.84
CA PRO A 285 -16.82 3.52 1.75
C PRO A 285 -16.11 2.29 2.31
N VAL A 286 -15.19 1.71 1.55
CA VAL A 286 -14.35 0.61 2.02
C VAL A 286 -13.17 1.19 2.79
N VAL A 287 -13.06 0.85 4.08
CA VAL A 287 -12.06 1.43 4.99
C VAL A 287 -11.11 0.36 5.50
N VAL A 288 -9.82 0.55 5.25
CA VAL A 288 -8.75 -0.38 5.68
C VAL A 288 -7.65 0.38 6.38
N SER A 289 -7.26 -0.09 7.57
CA SER A 289 -6.13 0.46 8.33
C SER A 289 -5.02 -0.55 8.50
N MET A 290 -3.77 -0.10 8.51
CA MET A 290 -2.59 -0.94 8.63
C MET A 290 -1.64 -0.41 9.70
N ALA A 291 -1.07 -1.31 10.51
CA ALA A 291 0.00 -1.01 11.44
C ALA A 291 1.36 -1.33 10.79
N PHE A 292 2.19 -0.30 10.64
CA PHE A 292 3.57 -0.43 10.16
C PHE A 292 4.53 -0.44 11.35
N LYS A 293 5.37 -1.49 11.44
CA LYS A 293 6.43 -1.52 12.45
C LYS A 293 7.51 -0.48 12.13
N PRO A 294 8.28 -0.01 13.13
CA PRO A 294 9.48 0.76 12.90
C PRO A 294 10.44 0.04 11.94
N THR A 295 11.20 0.80 11.13
CA THR A 295 12.24 0.19 10.31
C THR A 295 13.34 -0.39 11.21
N SER A 296 13.83 -1.57 10.84
CA SER A 296 14.94 -2.23 11.55
C SER A 296 16.32 -1.74 11.13
N SER A 297 16.39 -0.93 10.08
CA SER A 297 17.63 -0.35 9.58
C SER A 297 17.86 0.99 10.27
N ILE A 298 18.54 0.97 11.43
CA ILE A 298 18.80 2.13 12.29
C ILE A 298 20.28 2.26 12.63
N LEU A 299 20.68 3.42 13.16
CA LEU A 299 22.07 3.71 13.53
C LEU A 299 22.42 3.24 14.95
N ILE A 300 21.43 2.82 15.73
CA ILE A 300 21.65 2.25 17.07
C ILE A 300 22.20 0.84 16.90
N PRO A 301 23.36 0.52 17.55
CA PRO A 301 23.95 -0.81 17.50
C PRO A 301 23.00 -1.88 18.04
N GLY A 302 22.89 -3.00 17.32
CA GLY A 302 22.06 -4.12 17.71
C GLY A 302 22.83 -5.45 17.76
N ARG A 303 22.54 -6.29 18.74
CA ARG A 303 23.12 -7.65 18.83
C ARG A 303 22.61 -8.53 17.72
N SER A 304 23.49 -9.30 17.09
CA SER A 304 23.17 -10.22 16.01
C SER A 304 24.15 -11.39 16.01
N VAL A 305 24.10 -12.22 14.96
CA VAL A 305 25.08 -13.25 14.63
C VAL A 305 25.53 -13.11 13.17
N ASP A 306 26.70 -13.60 12.87
CA ASP A 306 27.18 -13.73 11.50
C ASP A 306 26.67 -15.03 10.82
N ARG A 307 27.13 -15.29 9.60
CA ARG A 307 26.75 -16.49 8.83
C ARG A 307 27.29 -17.80 9.43
N ALA A 308 28.32 -17.74 10.27
CA ALA A 308 28.87 -18.87 11.00
C ALA A 308 28.11 -19.12 12.32
N GLY A 309 27.23 -18.20 12.72
CA GLY A 309 26.51 -18.26 13.99
C GLY A 309 27.24 -17.58 15.16
N GLU A 310 28.37 -16.91 14.90
CA GLU A 310 29.15 -16.25 15.93
C GLU A 310 28.51 -14.90 16.31
N PRO A 311 28.47 -14.58 17.63
CA PRO A 311 27.93 -13.32 18.12
C PRO A 311 28.62 -12.10 17.51
N THR A 312 27.83 -11.13 17.08
CA THR A 312 28.33 -9.89 16.50
C THR A 312 27.40 -8.71 16.82
N GLU A 313 27.85 -7.51 16.52
CA GLU A 313 27.07 -6.28 16.59
C GLU A 313 26.87 -5.70 15.19
N VAL A 314 25.65 -5.25 14.91
CA VAL A 314 25.30 -4.68 13.61
C VAL A 314 24.79 -3.25 13.78
N VAL A 315 25.39 -2.34 13.01
CA VAL A 315 24.89 -0.97 12.79
C VAL A 315 24.55 -0.84 11.31
N THR A 316 23.31 -0.52 10.99
CA THR A 316 22.93 -0.34 9.60
C THR A 316 23.21 1.08 9.16
N LYS A 317 24.35 1.29 8.51
CA LYS A 317 24.70 2.56 7.88
C LYS A 317 23.92 2.69 6.57
N GLY A 318 23.41 3.89 6.26
CA GLY A 318 22.68 4.12 5.02
C GLY A 318 21.60 5.20 5.14
N ARG A 319 20.87 5.39 4.04
CA ARG A 319 19.79 6.38 3.91
C ARG A 319 18.45 5.72 4.17
N HIS A 320 18.03 5.63 5.43
CA HIS A 320 16.79 4.98 5.82
C HIS A 320 15.70 6.00 6.21
N ASP A 321 14.43 5.61 6.01
CA ASP A 321 13.28 6.40 6.45
C ASP A 321 13.12 6.25 7.98
N PRO A 322 13.05 7.33 8.78
CA PRO A 322 12.73 7.22 10.20
C PRO A 322 11.31 6.66 10.44
N CYS A 323 10.40 6.89 9.51
CA CYS A 323 9.05 6.34 9.53
C CYS A 323 8.65 5.87 8.12
N VAL A 324 8.58 4.56 7.92
CA VAL A 324 8.26 3.97 6.61
C VAL A 324 6.78 4.13 6.23
N GLY A 325 5.89 4.34 7.21
CA GLY A 325 4.47 4.48 6.98
C GLY A 325 4.09 5.67 6.09
N ILE A 326 4.88 6.75 6.12
CA ILE A 326 4.65 7.93 5.29
C ILE A 326 4.66 7.55 3.80
N ARG A 327 5.65 6.76 3.36
CA ARG A 327 5.75 6.30 1.98
C ARG A 327 4.83 5.14 1.63
N ALA A 328 4.23 4.53 2.64
CA ALA A 328 3.31 3.41 2.46
C ALA A 328 1.92 3.85 1.99
N VAL A 329 1.55 5.11 2.15
CA VAL A 329 0.23 5.62 1.74
C VAL A 329 -0.07 5.31 0.27
N PRO A 330 0.70 5.75 -0.74
CA PRO A 330 0.42 5.43 -2.13
C PRO A 330 0.56 3.93 -2.45
N ILE A 331 1.34 3.17 -1.68
CA ILE A 331 1.44 1.71 -1.84
C ILE A 331 0.13 1.04 -1.41
N ALA A 332 -0.41 1.46 -0.27
CA ALA A 332 -1.66 0.93 0.25
C ALA A 332 -2.87 1.30 -0.64
N GLU A 333 -2.90 2.54 -1.15
CA GLU A 333 -3.88 2.95 -2.17
C GLU A 333 -3.82 2.06 -3.41
N ALA A 334 -2.61 1.78 -3.91
CA ALA A 334 -2.41 0.91 -5.06
C ALA A 334 -2.91 -0.51 -4.80
N MET A 335 -2.60 -1.09 -3.64
CA MET A 335 -3.06 -2.44 -3.28
C MET A 335 -4.57 -2.51 -3.12
N LEU A 336 -5.21 -1.49 -2.52
CA LEU A 336 -6.67 -1.39 -2.44
C LEU A 336 -7.30 -1.36 -3.84
N ALA A 337 -6.77 -0.53 -4.74
CA ALA A 337 -7.25 -0.43 -6.11
C ALA A 337 -7.10 -1.74 -6.90
N LEU A 338 -5.97 -2.44 -6.75
CA LEU A 338 -5.73 -3.72 -7.42
C LEU A 338 -6.71 -4.79 -6.97
N VAL A 339 -6.99 -4.90 -5.66
CA VAL A 339 -8.01 -5.83 -5.14
C VAL A 339 -9.39 -5.48 -5.68
N LEU A 340 -9.76 -4.20 -5.62
CA LEU A 340 -11.09 -3.76 -6.08
C LEU A 340 -11.28 -3.99 -7.58
N MET A 341 -10.26 -3.75 -8.41
CA MET A 341 -10.36 -4.01 -9.84
C MET A 341 -10.47 -5.51 -10.14
N ASP A 342 -9.70 -6.37 -9.45
CA ASP A 342 -9.84 -7.82 -9.60
C ASP A 342 -11.25 -8.29 -9.21
N GLN A 343 -11.79 -7.82 -8.09
CA GLN A 343 -13.14 -8.14 -7.63
C GLN A 343 -14.22 -7.62 -8.61
N ALA A 344 -14.04 -6.41 -9.16
CA ALA A 344 -14.95 -5.87 -10.19
C ALA A 344 -14.99 -6.72 -11.45
N LEU A 345 -13.82 -7.18 -11.93
CA LEU A 345 -13.72 -8.05 -13.10
C LEU A 345 -14.37 -9.41 -12.83
N ARG A 346 -14.15 -9.98 -11.65
CA ARG A 346 -14.77 -11.25 -11.21
C ARG A 346 -16.28 -11.11 -11.12
N HIS A 347 -16.76 -10.05 -10.47
CA HIS A 347 -18.20 -9.74 -10.40
C HIS A 347 -18.81 -9.63 -11.80
N ARG A 348 -18.17 -8.89 -12.70
CA ARG A 348 -18.63 -8.78 -14.09
C ARG A 348 -18.69 -10.13 -14.81
N ALA A 349 -17.70 -11.00 -14.59
CA ALA A 349 -17.63 -12.31 -15.22
C ALA A 349 -18.73 -13.27 -14.71
N GLN A 350 -19.06 -13.21 -13.42
CA GLN A 350 -20.01 -14.12 -12.78
C GLN A 350 -21.44 -13.55 -12.74
N CYS A 351 -21.58 -12.26 -12.49
CA CYS A 351 -22.85 -11.60 -12.20
C CYS A 351 -23.25 -10.56 -13.27
N GLY A 352 -22.59 -10.55 -14.43
CA GLY A 352 -22.86 -9.55 -15.48
C GLY A 352 -24.29 -9.53 -15.98
N ASP A 353 -25.01 -10.65 -15.89
CA ASP A 353 -26.42 -10.77 -16.29
C ASP A 353 -27.41 -10.42 -15.16
N VAL A 354 -26.91 -10.15 -13.94
CA VAL A 354 -27.76 -9.74 -12.82
C VAL A 354 -28.15 -8.27 -12.99
N GLY A 355 -29.42 -8.04 -13.23
CA GLY A 355 -29.97 -6.68 -13.31
C GLY A 355 -29.97 -5.95 -11.97
N ALA A 356 -30.30 -4.67 -12.02
CA ALA A 356 -30.43 -3.88 -10.78
C ALA A 356 -31.53 -4.43 -9.87
N VAL A 357 -31.14 -4.80 -8.66
CA VAL A 357 -32.07 -5.33 -7.63
C VAL A 357 -32.41 -4.22 -6.65
N PRO A 358 -33.69 -3.83 -6.49
CA PRO A 358 -34.11 -2.89 -5.45
C PRO A 358 -34.28 -3.59 -4.09
N PRO A 359 -34.20 -2.87 -2.93
CA PRO A 359 -33.88 -1.45 -2.88
C PRO A 359 -32.38 -1.17 -3.08
N ARG A 360 -32.05 0.01 -3.62
CA ARG A 360 -30.67 0.53 -3.62
C ARG A 360 -30.51 1.51 -2.47
N ILE A 361 -29.82 1.11 -1.43
CA ILE A 361 -29.55 1.95 -0.27
C ILE A 361 -28.28 2.75 -0.54
N PRO A 362 -28.30 4.09 -0.47
CA PRO A 362 -27.10 4.91 -0.59
C PRO A 362 -26.04 4.51 0.43
N GLY A 363 -24.79 4.49 0.03
CA GLY A 363 -23.67 4.11 0.89
C GLY A 363 -23.39 5.10 2.04
N THR A 364 -23.80 6.37 1.86
CA THR A 364 -23.69 7.40 2.89
C THR A 364 -24.95 8.23 2.88
N LEU A 365 -25.38 8.74 4.05
CA LEU A 365 -26.42 9.75 4.14
C LEU A 365 -25.98 11.01 3.36
N GLN A 366 -26.85 11.51 2.48
CA GLN A 366 -26.63 12.81 1.84
C GLN A 366 -26.57 13.90 2.92
N GLY A 367 -25.41 14.52 3.10
CA GLY A 367 -25.20 15.61 4.06
C GLY A 367 -24.34 15.26 5.28
N THR A 368 -23.92 14.02 5.48
CA THR A 368 -22.88 13.68 6.44
C THR A 368 -21.54 13.53 5.74
N SER A 369 -20.86 14.66 5.47
CA SER A 369 -19.40 14.63 5.39
C SER A 369 -18.93 14.22 6.77
N ARG A 370 -18.33 13.04 6.93
CA ARG A 370 -17.57 12.74 8.15
C ARG A 370 -16.37 13.68 8.17
N ASP A 371 -16.48 14.72 9.01
CA ASP A 371 -15.36 15.50 9.49
C ASP A 371 -14.33 14.64 10.21
#